data_bb5336359401b751f8fbd35b19d92d27
#
_entry.id   bb5336359401b751f8fbd35b19d92d27
#
_cell.length_a   1.000
_cell.length_b   1.000
_cell.length_c   1.000
_cell.angle_alpha   90.00
_cell.angle_beta   90.00
_cell.angle_gamma   90.00
#
_symmetry.space_group_name_H-M   'P 1'
#
loop_
_entity.id
_entity.type
_entity.pdbx_description
1 polymer ?
#
loop_
_entity_poly.entity_id
_entity_poly.type
_entity_poly.pdbx_seq_one_letter_code
_entity_poly.pdbx_strand_id
1 'polypeptide(L)'
;VSVRSVVGSSGVRALCAVFGGALILSGCTTNTEGSGDEVAKVEVSEVAEIAGKLPEDIERAGKLVIGVNVPYQPNEYKDASGKIVGFDVDLMNAVTAVLGIEAEYVESAFEKIIPAIQAGTYDVGMSSITDSEEREKQVDFTTYFNAGIQWAQQTGKPVDPDNACGLRVAVQATTVEHTDEVPAKSDKCVAEGKAPIDIKAFDEQSAATNALVQGQVDAMSADSPVTAYAVKQSDGKIELAGPVFDSAPYGWAVEKGSPLAAALQAAVNHLIQNGQYKEITENWGVQEGAITESVINGAVS
;
A
#
# COMPACT_ATOMS: atom_id res chain seq x y z
N VAL A 1 -57.13 33.76 32.85
CA VAL A 1 -58.59 33.68 32.63
C VAL A 1 -58.76 32.53 31.65
N SER A 2 -58.92 31.25 32.10
CA SER A 2 -60.20 30.59 32.38
C SER A 2 -61.00 30.31 31.08
N VAL A 3 -61.44 29.19 30.69
CA VAL A 3 -62.04 28.00 31.25
C VAL A 3 -62.79 27.25 30.16
N ARG A 4 -62.76 25.91 30.19
CA ARG A 4 -63.79 24.88 29.85
C ARG A 4 -64.08 24.54 28.42
N SER A 5 -63.87 23.29 27.95
CA SER A 5 -64.58 22.00 28.33
C SER A 5 -65.99 21.87 27.73
N VAL A 6 -66.21 20.73 27.03
CA VAL A 6 -67.39 19.86 26.98
C VAL A 6 -67.30 18.97 25.72
N VAL A 7 -67.06 17.65 25.78
CA VAL A 7 -67.81 16.43 26.03
C VAL A 7 -69.02 16.18 25.12
N GLY A 8 -69.02 14.98 24.54
CA GLY A 8 -70.23 14.28 24.04
C GLY A 8 -69.89 13.44 22.83
N SER A 9 -69.79 12.22 22.85
CA SER A 9 -70.52 10.99 23.21
C SER A 9 -71.08 10.28 21.95
N SER A 10 -70.69 9.02 21.90
CA SER A 10 -71.50 7.82 21.60
C SER A 10 -71.98 7.50 20.16
N GLY A 11 -71.70 6.27 19.74
CA GLY A 11 -72.59 5.44 18.95
C GLY A 11 -71.82 4.52 17.96
N VAL A 12 -71.41 3.34 18.38
CA VAL A 12 -72.06 2.00 18.26
C VAL A 12 -71.98 1.32 16.88
N ARG A 13 -71.20 0.24 16.83
CA ARG A 13 -71.32 -1.07 16.14
C ARG A 13 -71.45 -1.14 14.64
N ALA A 14 -70.54 -1.87 13.99
CA ALA A 14 -70.82 -3.15 13.36
C ALA A 14 -69.55 -3.91 12.92
N LEU A 15 -69.58 -5.17 13.15
CA LEU A 15 -68.67 -6.25 12.85
C LEU A 15 -68.67 -6.56 11.34
N CYS A 16 -67.52 -6.76 10.70
CA CYS A 16 -67.35 -7.74 9.63
C CYS A 16 -65.88 -8.13 9.49
N ALA A 17 -65.61 -9.38 9.79
CA ALA A 17 -64.33 -10.05 9.56
C ALA A 17 -64.18 -10.42 8.09
N VAL A 18 -63.03 -10.08 7.48
CA VAL A 18 -62.55 -10.77 6.28
C VAL A 18 -61.04 -10.97 6.43
N PHE A 19 -60.64 -12.24 6.45
CA PHE A 19 -59.29 -12.71 6.38
C PHE A 19 -58.68 -12.33 4.99
N GLY A 20 -57.53 -11.65 5.01
CA GLY A 20 -56.74 -11.41 3.82
C GLY A 20 -55.31 -11.30 4.24
N GLY A 21 -54.53 -12.41 4.06
CA GLY A 21 -53.10 -12.45 4.34
C GLY A 21 -52.33 -11.51 3.43
N ALA A 22 -51.67 -10.53 4.01
CA ALA A 22 -50.64 -9.73 3.33
C ALA A 22 -49.28 -10.13 3.89
N LEU A 23 -48.55 -10.85 3.05
CA LEU A 23 -47.09 -11.06 3.24
C LEU A 23 -46.38 -9.70 3.14
N ILE A 24 -45.99 -9.20 4.30
CA ILE A 24 -45.11 -8.03 4.37
C ILE A 24 -43.68 -8.54 4.10
N LEU A 25 -43.22 -8.41 2.87
CA LEU A 25 -41.80 -8.45 2.54
C LEU A 25 -41.15 -7.20 3.12
N SER A 26 -40.60 -7.34 4.35
CA SER A 26 -39.69 -6.33 4.88
C SER A 26 -38.39 -6.40 4.11
N GLY A 27 -38.31 -5.69 2.99
CA GLY A 27 -37.05 -5.36 2.35
C GLY A 27 -36.31 -4.39 3.25
N CYS A 28 -35.34 -4.88 4.03
CA CYS A 28 -34.30 -4.03 4.59
C CYS A 28 -33.44 -3.54 3.43
N THR A 29 -33.77 -2.38 2.88
CA THR A 29 -32.79 -1.60 2.12
C THR A 29 -31.86 -0.97 3.15
N THR A 30 -30.75 -1.62 3.43
CA THR A 30 -29.63 -0.95 4.05
C THR A 30 -29.07 0.04 3.03
N ASN A 31 -29.36 1.32 3.21
CA ASN A 31 -28.61 2.37 2.57
C ASN A 31 -27.17 2.29 3.12
N THR A 32 -26.27 1.69 2.33
CA THR A 32 -24.85 1.81 2.56
C THR A 32 -24.39 3.09 1.87
N GLU A 33 -24.55 4.22 2.53
CA GLU A 33 -23.85 5.43 2.16
C GLU A 33 -22.38 5.27 2.61
N GLY A 34 -21.47 5.15 1.63
CA GLY A 34 -20.08 5.57 1.75
C GLY A 34 -19.22 4.91 2.83
N SER A 35 -18.99 3.61 2.74
CA SER A 35 -17.74 3.03 3.24
C SER A 35 -16.80 2.84 2.05
N GLY A 36 -15.58 3.37 2.12
CA GLY A 36 -14.55 3.04 1.16
C GLY A 36 -14.51 1.52 0.97
N ASP A 37 -14.27 1.09 -0.26
CA ASP A 37 -14.33 -0.31 -0.67
C ASP A 37 -13.57 -1.18 0.34
N GLU A 38 -14.31 -1.93 1.15
CA GLU A 38 -13.72 -2.90 2.08
C GLU A 38 -13.19 -4.04 1.21
N VAL A 39 -11.87 -4.09 1.05
CA VAL A 39 -11.19 -5.11 0.25
C VAL A 39 -11.50 -6.48 0.85
N ALA A 40 -11.91 -7.42 0.02
CA ALA A 40 -12.24 -8.77 0.47
C ALA A 40 -11.01 -9.44 1.10
N LYS A 41 -11.18 -9.96 2.31
CA LYS A 41 -10.12 -10.71 2.99
C LYS A 41 -9.98 -12.10 2.42
N VAL A 42 -8.73 -12.48 2.14
CA VAL A 42 -8.37 -13.84 1.74
C VAL A 42 -8.16 -14.67 3.00
N GLU A 43 -8.90 -15.78 3.13
CA GLU A 43 -8.76 -16.69 4.25
C GLU A 43 -7.51 -17.58 4.05
N VAL A 44 -6.58 -17.52 5.01
CA VAL A 44 -5.30 -18.24 4.98
C VAL A 44 -5.15 -19.05 6.28
N SER A 45 -4.62 -20.24 6.18
CA SER A 45 -4.36 -21.11 7.33
C SER A 45 -2.88 -21.42 7.46
N GLU A 46 -2.44 -21.72 8.68
CA GLU A 46 -1.10 -22.16 8.99
C GLU A 46 -0.72 -23.42 8.18
N VAL A 47 0.54 -23.43 7.71
CA VAL A 47 1.18 -24.58 7.04
C VAL A 47 2.37 -25.01 7.89
N ALA A 48 2.18 -26.04 8.70
CA ALA A 48 3.14 -26.49 9.70
C ALA A 48 4.56 -26.75 9.16
N GLU A 49 4.70 -27.26 7.91
CA GLU A 49 6.00 -27.47 7.25
C GLU A 49 6.72 -26.15 6.97
N ILE A 50 5.97 -25.06 6.68
CA ILE A 50 6.53 -23.74 6.43
C ILE A 50 6.76 -23.01 7.77
N ALA A 51 5.83 -23.10 8.71
CA ALA A 51 5.96 -22.57 10.07
C ALA A 51 7.24 -23.12 10.78
N GLY A 52 7.56 -24.39 10.59
CA GLY A 52 8.78 -25.02 11.11
C GLY A 52 10.09 -24.49 10.52
N LYS A 53 10.06 -23.54 9.58
CA LYS A 53 11.26 -22.84 9.06
C LYS A 53 11.55 -21.55 9.81
N LEU A 54 10.66 -21.12 10.72
CA LEU A 54 10.86 -19.91 11.52
C LEU A 54 12.11 -20.05 12.41
N PRO A 55 12.87 -18.95 12.62
CA PRO A 55 13.84 -18.90 13.69
C PRO A 55 13.19 -19.15 15.05
N GLU A 56 13.89 -19.87 15.94
CA GLU A 56 13.35 -20.28 17.27
C GLU A 56 12.88 -19.11 18.14
N ASP A 57 13.53 -17.97 18.04
CA ASP A 57 13.20 -16.73 18.77
C ASP A 57 11.89 -16.12 18.25
N ILE A 58 11.68 -16.08 16.94
CA ILE A 58 10.44 -15.62 16.29
C ILE A 58 9.29 -16.61 16.59
N GLU A 59 9.52 -17.92 16.45
CA GLU A 59 8.53 -18.93 16.80
C GLU A 59 8.08 -18.79 18.26
N ARG A 60 9.02 -18.60 19.17
CA ARG A 60 8.74 -18.40 20.61
C ARG A 60 8.02 -17.09 20.89
N ALA A 61 8.35 -16.01 20.16
CA ALA A 61 7.67 -14.72 20.28
C ALA A 61 6.23 -14.78 19.75
N GLY A 62 5.95 -15.66 18.77
CA GLY A 62 4.64 -15.81 18.14
C GLY A 62 4.22 -14.63 17.27
N LYS A 63 5.17 -13.73 16.93
CA LYS A 63 4.90 -12.54 16.13
C LYS A 63 6.14 -12.04 15.40
N LEU A 64 5.92 -11.23 14.35
CA LEU A 64 6.94 -10.40 13.70
C LEU A 64 6.72 -8.93 14.06
N VAL A 65 7.77 -8.24 14.46
CA VAL A 65 7.78 -6.79 14.63
C VAL A 65 8.21 -6.16 13.31
N ILE A 66 7.30 -5.43 12.67
CA ILE A 66 7.43 -4.97 11.28
C ILE A 66 7.50 -3.45 11.24
N GLY A 67 8.63 -2.89 10.82
CA GLY A 67 8.78 -1.47 10.56
C GLY A 67 8.14 -1.06 9.23
N VAL A 68 7.26 -0.05 9.25
CA VAL A 68 6.50 0.39 8.07
C VAL A 68 6.39 1.91 8.03
N ASN A 69 6.58 2.51 6.85
CA ASN A 69 6.35 3.95 6.63
C ASN A 69 4.95 4.16 6.04
N VAL A 70 4.14 4.96 6.68
CA VAL A 70 2.78 5.30 6.25
C VAL A 70 2.58 6.82 6.32
N PRO A 71 1.88 7.41 5.32
CA PRO A 71 1.07 6.78 4.27
C PRO A 71 1.78 6.62 2.92
N TYR A 72 1.68 5.44 2.31
CA TYR A 72 2.17 5.10 0.96
C TYR A 72 1.10 4.31 0.17
N GLN A 73 -0.06 4.95 -0.08
CA GLN A 73 -1.20 4.28 -0.70
C GLN A 73 -0.92 3.82 -2.15
N PRO A 74 -1.46 2.69 -2.59
CA PRO A 74 -2.39 1.77 -1.90
C PRO A 74 -1.69 0.69 -1.07
N ASN A 75 -0.35 0.71 -0.98
CA ASN A 75 0.46 -0.37 -0.43
C ASN A 75 0.37 -0.46 1.10
N GLU A 76 0.60 0.67 1.82
CA GLU A 76 0.45 0.76 3.27
C GLU A 76 -0.02 2.16 3.69
N TYR A 77 -1.08 2.22 4.49
CA TYR A 77 -1.64 3.49 4.97
C TYR A 77 -2.57 3.26 6.17
N LYS A 78 -3.01 4.34 6.82
CA LYS A 78 -3.99 4.26 7.90
C LYS A 78 -5.40 4.46 7.36
N ASP A 79 -6.29 3.56 7.73
CA ASP A 79 -7.72 3.73 7.50
C ASP A 79 -8.33 4.81 8.42
N ALA A 80 -9.64 5.05 8.29
CA ALA A 80 -10.36 6.03 9.11
C ALA A 80 -10.34 5.72 10.63
N SER A 81 -10.07 4.47 11.02
CA SER A 81 -9.92 4.06 12.43
C SER A 81 -8.49 4.22 12.95
N GLY A 82 -7.53 4.55 12.08
CA GLY A 82 -6.10 4.64 12.39
C GLY A 82 -5.36 3.31 12.30
N LYS A 83 -6.01 2.24 11.83
CA LYS A 83 -5.39 0.95 11.59
C LYS A 83 -4.55 1.00 10.32
N ILE A 84 -3.35 0.41 10.35
CA ILE A 84 -2.52 0.24 9.16
C ILE A 84 -3.14 -0.85 8.29
N VAL A 85 -3.39 -0.51 7.02
CA VAL A 85 -4.03 -1.34 5.99
C VAL A 85 -3.33 -1.11 4.65
N GLY A 86 -3.61 -1.92 3.66
CA GLY A 86 -3.05 -1.78 2.32
C GLY A 86 -2.68 -3.12 1.70
N PHE A 87 -2.23 -3.08 0.46
CA PHE A 87 -1.81 -4.27 -0.28
C PHE A 87 -0.69 -5.04 0.44
N ASP A 88 0.38 -4.34 0.84
CA ASP A 88 1.51 -4.94 1.55
C ASP A 88 1.09 -5.54 2.88
N VAL A 89 0.17 -4.86 3.58
CA VAL A 89 -0.37 -5.31 4.87
C VAL A 89 -1.17 -6.60 4.72
N ASP A 90 -2.04 -6.66 3.72
CA ASP A 90 -2.87 -7.86 3.49
C ASP A 90 -2.01 -9.05 3.05
N LEU A 91 -0.98 -8.82 2.23
CA LEU A 91 -0.05 -9.86 1.83
C LEU A 91 0.80 -10.34 3.01
N MET A 92 1.32 -9.43 3.85
CA MET A 92 2.08 -9.79 5.05
C MET A 92 1.20 -10.53 6.07
N ASN A 93 -0.06 -10.12 6.25
CA ASN A 93 -1.01 -10.85 7.10
C ASN A 93 -1.27 -12.28 6.60
N ALA A 94 -1.34 -12.46 5.28
CA ALA A 94 -1.46 -13.79 4.68
C ALA A 94 -0.21 -14.64 4.92
N VAL A 95 0.99 -14.05 4.78
CA VAL A 95 2.28 -14.71 5.06
C VAL A 95 2.40 -15.11 6.53
N THR A 96 2.08 -14.21 7.46
CA THR A 96 2.14 -14.52 8.90
C THR A 96 1.10 -15.57 9.29
N ALA A 97 -0.07 -15.60 8.63
CA ALA A 97 -1.05 -16.69 8.80
C ALA A 97 -0.52 -18.05 8.33
N VAL A 98 0.19 -18.13 7.18
CA VAL A 98 0.89 -19.33 6.73
C VAL A 98 1.93 -19.79 7.76
N LEU A 99 2.62 -18.84 8.40
CA LEU A 99 3.65 -19.09 9.41
C LEU A 99 3.08 -19.37 10.81
N GLY A 100 1.77 -19.20 11.03
CA GLY A 100 1.12 -19.44 12.34
C GLY A 100 1.49 -18.41 13.40
N ILE A 101 1.87 -17.19 13.03
CA ILE A 101 2.28 -16.09 13.91
C ILE A 101 1.51 -14.79 13.60
N GLU A 102 1.62 -13.78 14.46
CA GLU A 102 0.97 -12.48 14.30
C GLU A 102 1.92 -11.44 13.65
N ALA A 103 1.35 -10.46 12.94
CA ALA A 103 2.06 -9.27 12.46
C ALA A 103 1.82 -8.08 13.44
N GLU A 104 2.91 -7.49 13.95
CA GLU A 104 2.88 -6.25 14.73
C GLU A 104 3.50 -5.11 13.91
N TYR A 105 2.68 -4.22 13.39
CA TYR A 105 3.15 -3.09 12.58
C TYR A 105 3.56 -1.89 13.44
N VAL A 106 4.77 -1.40 13.23
CA VAL A 106 5.33 -0.24 13.92
C VAL A 106 5.65 0.85 12.91
N GLU A 107 5.00 2.00 13.05
CA GLU A 107 5.24 3.16 12.18
C GLU A 107 6.67 3.69 12.34
N SER A 108 7.33 3.93 11.22
CA SER A 108 8.70 4.42 11.15
C SER A 108 8.86 5.40 9.99
N ALA A 109 9.80 6.32 10.09
CA ALA A 109 10.27 7.05 8.93
C ALA A 109 11.02 6.10 7.99
N PHE A 110 10.85 6.26 6.68
CA PHE A 110 11.37 5.33 5.67
C PHE A 110 12.87 5.09 5.79
N GLU A 111 13.65 6.17 5.95
CA GLU A 111 15.11 6.13 6.08
C GLU A 111 15.62 5.42 7.35
N LYS A 112 14.73 5.16 8.32
CA LYS A 112 15.09 4.49 9.59
C LYS A 112 14.83 2.99 9.58
N ILE A 113 14.09 2.46 8.59
CA ILE A 113 13.68 1.06 8.58
C ILE A 113 14.90 0.13 8.51
N ILE A 114 15.76 0.28 7.49
CA ILE A 114 16.97 -0.56 7.34
C ILE A 114 17.92 -0.44 8.54
N PRO A 115 18.27 0.77 9.04
CA PRO A 115 19.06 0.88 10.27
C PRO A 115 18.43 0.20 11.48
N ALA A 116 17.10 0.22 11.62
CA ALA A 116 16.42 -0.40 12.75
C ALA A 116 16.41 -1.94 12.64
N ILE A 117 16.38 -2.51 11.44
CA ILE A 117 16.58 -3.95 11.20
C ILE A 117 18.00 -4.36 11.60
N GLN A 118 19.01 -3.62 11.15
CA GLN A 118 20.42 -3.87 11.53
C GLN A 118 20.65 -3.79 13.05
N ALA A 119 19.86 -2.97 13.75
CA ALA A 119 19.90 -2.84 15.21
C ALA A 119 19.06 -3.89 15.95
N GLY A 120 18.34 -4.78 15.25
CA GLY A 120 17.44 -5.78 15.84
C GLY A 120 16.19 -5.17 16.48
N THR A 121 15.78 -3.97 16.06
CA THR A 121 14.56 -3.32 16.55
C THR A 121 13.33 -3.83 15.82
N TYR A 122 13.46 -4.10 14.53
CA TYR A 122 12.44 -4.72 13.69
C TYR A 122 12.96 -6.05 13.16
N ASP A 123 12.08 -7.06 13.10
CA ASP A 123 12.36 -8.34 12.46
C ASP A 123 12.27 -8.22 10.94
N VAL A 124 11.35 -7.37 10.46
CA VAL A 124 11.06 -7.15 9.04
C VAL A 124 10.88 -5.66 8.76
N GLY A 125 11.44 -5.17 7.66
CA GLY A 125 11.09 -3.90 7.03
C GLY A 125 10.11 -4.15 5.88
N MET A 126 8.91 -3.59 6.00
CA MET A 126 7.86 -3.69 4.99
C MET A 126 7.39 -2.27 4.66
N SER A 127 7.79 -1.74 3.53
CA SER A 127 7.38 -0.40 3.07
C SER A 127 7.65 -0.22 1.59
N SER A 128 7.20 -1.19 0.78
CA SER A 128 7.41 -1.16 -0.67
C SER A 128 8.89 -0.92 -1.04
N ILE A 129 9.79 -1.52 -0.24
CA ILE A 129 11.23 -1.23 -0.35
C ILE A 129 11.77 -1.91 -1.60
N THR A 130 12.30 -1.12 -2.54
CA THR A 130 13.01 -1.67 -3.70
C THR A 130 14.21 -2.49 -3.25
N ASP A 131 14.25 -3.74 -3.66
CA ASP A 131 15.43 -4.61 -3.54
C ASP A 131 16.47 -4.14 -4.55
N SER A 132 17.56 -3.53 -4.06
CA SER A 132 18.69 -3.03 -4.87
C SER A 132 20.01 -3.58 -4.37
N GLU A 133 20.99 -3.73 -5.26
CA GLU A 133 22.33 -4.23 -4.91
C GLU A 133 22.99 -3.43 -3.77
N GLU A 134 22.69 -2.12 -3.67
CA GLU A 134 23.24 -1.29 -2.59
C GLU A 134 22.60 -1.62 -1.23
N ARG A 135 21.29 -1.83 -1.22
CA ARG A 135 20.57 -2.22 0.01
C ARG A 135 20.87 -3.65 0.41
N GLU A 136 21.06 -4.57 -0.56
CA GLU A 136 21.46 -5.96 -0.28
C GLU A 136 22.81 -6.07 0.44
N LYS A 137 23.68 -5.07 0.37
CA LYS A 137 24.92 -5.05 1.17
C LYS A 137 24.64 -4.92 2.67
N GLN A 138 23.48 -4.42 3.04
CA GLN A 138 23.11 -4.07 4.41
C GLN A 138 22.13 -5.06 5.05
N VAL A 139 21.16 -5.56 4.27
CA VAL A 139 20.09 -6.47 4.69
C VAL A 139 19.91 -7.56 3.63
N ASP A 140 19.12 -8.59 3.92
CA ASP A 140 18.61 -9.49 2.88
C ASP A 140 17.15 -9.17 2.58
N PHE A 141 16.74 -9.39 1.34
CA PHE A 141 15.38 -9.17 0.89
C PHE A 141 14.68 -10.48 0.53
N THR A 142 13.40 -10.57 0.84
CA THR A 142 12.49 -11.57 0.28
C THR A 142 11.56 -10.86 -0.69
N THR A 143 11.69 -11.14 -1.99
CA THR A 143 10.89 -10.45 -3.01
C THR A 143 9.44 -10.89 -2.97
N TYR A 144 8.51 -9.93 -3.19
CA TYR A 144 7.08 -10.24 -3.16
C TYR A 144 6.25 -9.54 -4.24
N PHE A 145 6.82 -8.57 -4.96
CA PHE A 145 6.11 -7.78 -5.97
C PHE A 145 7.11 -7.11 -6.91
N ASN A 146 6.68 -6.63 -8.08
CA ASN A 146 7.48 -5.77 -8.96
C ASN A 146 6.79 -4.43 -9.14
N ALA A 147 7.53 -3.35 -9.01
CA ALA A 147 7.08 -2.01 -9.37
C ALA A 147 8.11 -1.34 -10.27
N GLY A 148 7.65 -0.47 -11.15
CA GLY A 148 8.51 0.43 -11.88
C GLY A 148 8.30 1.86 -11.41
N ILE A 149 9.13 2.78 -11.89
CA ILE A 149 9.00 4.21 -11.63
C ILE A 149 7.96 4.79 -12.59
N GLN A 150 7.09 5.67 -12.07
CA GLN A 150 6.08 6.37 -12.85
C GLN A 150 6.03 7.83 -12.44
N TRP A 151 6.16 8.72 -13.42
CA TRP A 151 5.99 10.15 -13.15
C TRP A 151 4.53 10.57 -13.24
N ALA A 152 4.22 11.66 -12.53
CA ALA A 152 2.96 12.39 -12.65
C ALA A 152 3.22 13.89 -12.88
N GLN A 153 2.27 14.54 -13.52
CA GLN A 153 2.25 15.96 -13.85
C GLN A 153 0.91 16.59 -13.53
N GLN A 154 0.83 17.92 -13.48
CA GLN A 154 -0.48 18.58 -13.43
C GLN A 154 -1.20 18.39 -14.76
N THR A 155 -2.51 18.14 -14.70
CA THR A 155 -3.36 17.99 -15.90
C THR A 155 -3.22 19.19 -16.83
N GLY A 156 -2.91 18.89 -18.10
CA GLY A 156 -2.72 19.91 -19.14
C GLY A 156 -1.37 20.64 -19.10
N LYS A 157 -0.42 20.20 -18.25
CA LYS A 157 0.96 20.72 -18.22
C LYS A 157 1.93 19.56 -18.50
N PRO A 158 2.12 19.17 -19.76
CA PRO A 158 2.87 17.98 -20.11
C PRO A 158 4.34 18.08 -19.70
N VAL A 159 4.83 17.02 -19.07
CA VAL A 159 6.24 16.81 -18.69
C VAL A 159 6.74 15.56 -19.36
N ASP A 160 7.91 15.65 -19.98
CA ASP A 160 8.63 14.50 -20.48
C ASP A 160 9.68 14.08 -19.43
N PRO A 161 9.55 12.91 -18.78
CA PRO A 161 10.52 12.45 -17.79
C PRO A 161 11.96 12.36 -18.31
N ASP A 162 12.16 12.15 -19.63
CA ASP A 162 13.47 12.07 -20.25
C ASP A 162 14.04 13.44 -20.65
N ASN A 163 13.27 14.52 -20.52
CA ASN A 163 13.67 15.89 -20.84
C ASN A 163 13.17 16.90 -19.81
N ALA A 164 13.32 16.59 -18.52
CA ALA A 164 12.83 17.38 -17.39
C ALA A 164 13.84 18.43 -16.87
N CYS A 165 14.85 18.81 -17.67
CA CYS A 165 15.88 19.75 -17.27
C CYS A 165 15.31 21.08 -16.80
N GLY A 166 15.74 21.55 -15.61
CA GLY A 166 15.29 22.79 -14.99
C GLY A 166 13.92 22.75 -14.35
N LEU A 167 13.22 21.61 -14.41
CA LEU A 167 11.94 21.44 -13.73
C LEU A 167 12.13 21.13 -12.24
N ARG A 168 11.12 21.46 -11.44
CA ARG A 168 11.01 21.05 -10.03
C ARG A 168 10.32 19.69 -9.96
N VAL A 169 11.01 18.71 -9.43
CA VAL A 169 10.50 17.34 -9.32
C VAL A 169 10.42 16.93 -7.86
N ALA A 170 9.21 16.55 -7.39
CA ALA A 170 8.99 16.04 -6.06
C ALA A 170 9.26 14.54 -5.99
N VAL A 171 9.92 14.12 -4.92
CA VAL A 171 10.21 12.72 -4.59
C VAL A 171 10.08 12.51 -3.08
N GLN A 172 9.85 11.28 -2.63
CA GLN A 172 10.04 10.97 -1.22
C GLN A 172 11.54 10.79 -0.93
N ALA A 173 11.99 11.26 0.22
CA ALA A 173 13.39 11.18 0.63
C ALA A 173 13.85 9.72 0.79
N THR A 174 15.09 9.43 0.36
CA THR A 174 15.77 8.13 0.44
C THR A 174 15.16 6.96 -0.36
N THR A 175 14.14 7.23 -1.19
CA THR A 175 13.68 6.28 -2.21
C THR A 175 14.68 6.21 -3.37
N VAL A 176 14.53 5.25 -4.27
CA VAL A 176 15.38 5.12 -5.47
C VAL A 176 15.17 6.30 -6.43
N GLU A 177 13.98 6.89 -6.45
CA GLU A 177 13.71 8.11 -7.22
C GLU A 177 14.54 9.28 -6.72
N HIS A 178 14.72 9.39 -5.39
CA HIS A 178 15.52 10.45 -4.78
C HIS A 178 17.02 10.23 -4.92
N THR A 179 17.52 8.99 -4.75
CA THR A 179 18.96 8.71 -4.65
C THR A 179 19.61 8.39 -5.99
N ASP A 180 18.85 7.85 -6.93
CA ASP A 180 19.39 7.28 -8.17
C ASP A 180 18.73 7.85 -9.42
N GLU A 181 17.40 7.72 -9.57
CA GLU A 181 16.68 8.00 -10.82
C GLU A 181 16.71 9.48 -11.20
N VAL A 182 16.17 10.37 -10.35
CA VAL A 182 16.10 11.82 -10.66
C VAL A 182 17.49 12.46 -10.67
N PRO A 183 18.43 12.11 -9.78
CA PRO A 183 19.82 12.54 -9.88
C PRO A 183 20.48 12.17 -11.20
N ALA A 184 20.34 10.92 -11.68
CA ALA A 184 20.93 10.49 -12.95
C ALA A 184 20.37 11.31 -14.13
N LYS A 185 19.07 11.59 -14.16
CA LYS A 185 18.44 12.47 -15.17
C LYS A 185 18.96 13.92 -15.06
N SER A 186 19.13 14.42 -13.82
CA SER A 186 19.70 15.75 -13.58
C SER A 186 21.14 15.87 -14.07
N ASP A 187 21.98 14.86 -13.81
CA ASP A 187 23.37 14.81 -14.26
C ASP A 187 23.46 14.80 -15.79
N LYS A 188 22.57 14.08 -16.47
CA LYS A 188 22.44 14.12 -17.94
C LYS A 188 22.14 15.54 -18.43
N CYS A 189 21.24 16.26 -17.76
CA CYS A 189 20.94 17.67 -18.09
C CYS A 189 22.20 18.53 -17.99
N VAL A 190 22.96 18.39 -16.90
CA VAL A 190 24.21 19.15 -16.69
C VAL A 190 25.25 18.79 -17.76
N ALA A 191 25.41 17.51 -18.09
CA ALA A 191 26.32 17.06 -19.14
C ALA A 191 25.97 17.62 -20.54
N GLU A 192 24.69 17.88 -20.79
CA GLU A 192 24.18 18.52 -22.01
C GLU A 192 24.25 20.07 -21.97
N GLY A 193 24.75 20.67 -20.88
CA GLY A 193 24.83 22.12 -20.70
C GLY A 193 23.48 22.77 -20.39
N LYS A 194 22.50 22.00 -19.93
CA LYS A 194 21.17 22.46 -19.50
C LYS A 194 21.14 22.67 -17.99
N ALA A 195 20.08 23.33 -17.50
CA ALA A 195 19.85 23.48 -16.07
C ALA A 195 19.60 22.11 -15.43
N PRO A 196 20.14 21.84 -14.22
CA PRO A 196 19.83 20.61 -13.50
C PRO A 196 18.34 20.55 -13.12
N ILE A 197 17.84 19.35 -12.82
CA ILE A 197 16.54 19.18 -12.21
C ILE A 197 16.59 19.73 -10.77
N ASP A 198 15.60 20.50 -10.37
CA ASP A 198 15.44 21.00 -9.00
C ASP A 198 14.68 19.96 -8.17
N ILE A 199 15.41 19.03 -7.53
CA ILE A 199 14.85 17.92 -6.77
C ILE A 199 14.28 18.44 -5.45
N LYS A 200 12.99 18.17 -5.21
CA LYS A 200 12.27 18.50 -3.97
C LYS A 200 11.97 17.23 -3.22
N ALA A 201 12.81 16.92 -2.23
CA ALA A 201 12.63 15.77 -1.37
C ALA A 201 11.66 16.10 -0.21
N PHE A 202 10.74 15.18 0.06
CA PHE A 202 9.77 15.24 1.14
C PHE A 202 9.91 13.99 2.03
N ASP A 203 9.69 14.12 3.33
CA ASP A 203 9.75 12.99 4.25
C ASP A 203 8.67 11.94 3.96
N GLU A 204 7.49 12.41 3.49
CA GLU A 204 6.32 11.59 3.19
C GLU A 204 5.91 11.70 1.72
N GLN A 205 5.57 10.57 1.10
CA GLN A 205 5.10 10.53 -0.29
C GLN A 205 3.84 11.38 -0.49
N SER A 206 2.92 11.38 0.48
CA SER A 206 1.71 12.18 0.44
C SER A 206 2.00 13.69 0.36
N ALA A 207 3.08 14.16 0.96
CA ALA A 207 3.53 15.55 0.87
C ALA A 207 4.06 15.86 -0.53
N ALA A 208 4.83 14.96 -1.15
CA ALA A 208 5.29 15.09 -2.53
C ALA A 208 4.10 15.16 -3.51
N THR A 209 3.13 14.27 -3.35
CA THR A 209 1.88 14.26 -4.14
C THR A 209 1.11 15.58 -3.99
N ASN A 210 0.94 16.05 -2.75
CA ASN A 210 0.25 17.32 -2.48
C ASN A 210 0.98 18.53 -3.08
N ALA A 211 2.30 18.54 -3.09
CA ALA A 211 3.09 19.60 -3.71
C ALA A 211 2.82 19.67 -5.23
N LEU A 212 2.69 18.51 -5.91
CA LEU A 212 2.31 18.48 -7.32
C LEU A 212 0.86 18.96 -7.53
N VAL A 213 -0.10 18.45 -6.76
CA VAL A 213 -1.52 18.85 -6.85
C VAL A 213 -1.69 20.35 -6.68
N GLN A 214 -0.90 20.97 -5.78
CA GLN A 214 -0.93 22.43 -5.51
C GLN A 214 -0.09 23.26 -6.49
N GLY A 215 0.64 22.63 -7.42
CA GLY A 215 1.50 23.34 -8.39
C GLY A 215 2.77 23.94 -7.79
N GLN A 216 3.19 23.46 -6.63
CA GLN A 216 4.46 23.87 -6.01
C GLN A 216 5.66 23.25 -6.73
N VAL A 217 5.46 22.13 -7.42
CA VAL A 217 6.40 21.42 -8.28
C VAL A 217 5.79 21.18 -9.66
N ASP A 218 6.62 20.86 -10.63
CA ASP A 218 6.20 20.65 -12.02
C ASP A 218 5.86 19.20 -12.31
N ALA A 219 6.52 18.26 -11.61
CA ALA A 219 6.30 16.83 -11.69
C ALA A 219 6.55 16.15 -10.34
N MET A 220 6.16 14.88 -10.24
CA MET A 220 6.47 13.97 -9.14
C MET A 220 6.95 12.64 -9.72
N SER A 221 7.97 12.03 -9.12
CA SER A 221 8.42 10.67 -9.40
C SER A 221 8.18 9.79 -8.18
N ALA A 222 7.57 8.63 -8.39
CA ALA A 222 7.32 7.62 -7.37
C ALA A 222 7.06 6.26 -8.02
N ASP A 223 6.91 5.22 -7.21
CA ASP A 223 6.53 3.89 -7.66
C ASP A 223 5.19 3.87 -8.41
N SER A 224 5.11 3.04 -9.44
CA SER A 224 3.97 3.02 -10.36
C SER A 224 2.61 2.77 -9.71
N PRO A 225 2.41 1.85 -8.73
CA PRO A 225 1.11 1.68 -8.09
C PRO A 225 0.71 2.92 -7.27
N VAL A 226 1.68 3.58 -6.65
CA VAL A 226 1.46 4.77 -5.82
C VAL A 226 1.09 5.98 -6.68
N THR A 227 1.82 6.18 -7.77
CA THR A 227 1.52 7.25 -8.73
C THR A 227 0.15 7.05 -9.39
N ALA A 228 -0.18 5.83 -9.81
CA ALA A 228 -1.49 5.51 -10.38
C ALA A 228 -2.63 5.76 -9.38
N TYR A 229 -2.43 5.38 -8.12
CA TYR A 229 -3.39 5.66 -7.05
C TYR A 229 -3.56 7.17 -6.82
N ALA A 230 -2.46 7.92 -6.73
CA ALA A 230 -2.50 9.37 -6.54
C ALA A 230 -3.26 10.08 -7.68
N VAL A 231 -3.03 9.67 -8.92
CA VAL A 231 -3.77 10.20 -10.09
C VAL A 231 -5.26 9.90 -9.96
N LYS A 232 -5.63 8.66 -9.63
CA LYS A 232 -7.04 8.25 -9.44
C LYS A 232 -7.74 9.07 -8.36
N GLN A 233 -7.04 9.41 -7.27
CA GLN A 233 -7.60 10.16 -6.14
C GLN A 233 -7.56 11.69 -6.32
N SER A 234 -6.93 12.17 -7.37
CA SER A 234 -6.71 13.61 -7.57
C SER A 234 -7.89 14.40 -8.11
N ASP A 235 -9.02 13.74 -8.38
CA ASP A 235 -10.17 14.36 -9.07
C ASP A 235 -9.77 15.05 -10.40
N GLY A 236 -8.84 14.44 -11.14
CA GLY A 236 -8.36 14.94 -12.43
C GLY A 236 -7.40 16.13 -12.34
N LYS A 237 -6.84 16.46 -11.16
CA LYS A 237 -5.88 17.56 -11.00
C LYS A 237 -4.49 17.20 -11.49
N ILE A 238 -4.13 15.93 -11.43
CA ILE A 238 -2.87 15.39 -11.95
C ILE A 238 -3.14 14.21 -12.87
N GLU A 239 -2.20 13.93 -13.74
CA GLU A 239 -2.23 12.82 -14.70
C GLU A 239 -0.85 12.17 -14.82
N LEU A 240 -0.78 10.95 -15.35
CA LEU A 240 0.48 10.25 -15.55
C LEU A 240 1.33 10.98 -16.59
N ALA A 241 2.65 11.00 -16.39
CA ALA A 241 3.65 11.53 -17.31
C ALA A 241 4.57 10.42 -17.80
N GLY A 242 4.50 10.12 -19.10
CA GLY A 242 5.27 9.04 -19.73
C GLY A 242 4.81 7.62 -19.33
N PRO A 243 5.51 6.59 -19.80
CA PRO A 243 5.27 5.19 -19.40
C PRO A 243 5.91 4.86 -18.06
N VAL A 244 5.59 3.69 -17.50
CA VAL A 244 6.36 3.05 -16.41
C VAL A 244 7.72 2.61 -16.96
N PHE A 245 8.78 2.78 -16.18
CA PHE A 245 10.16 2.39 -16.54
C PHE A 245 10.93 1.87 -15.32
N ASP A 246 12.12 1.30 -15.52
CA ASP A 246 13.02 0.81 -14.47
C ASP A 246 12.33 -0.07 -13.42
N SER A 247 11.62 -1.10 -13.90
CA SER A 247 10.93 -2.04 -13.02
C SER A 247 11.93 -2.86 -12.19
N ALA A 248 11.70 -2.90 -10.88
CA ALA A 248 12.53 -3.61 -9.91
C ALA A 248 11.64 -4.36 -8.89
N PRO A 249 12.17 -5.39 -8.20
CA PRO A 249 11.43 -6.08 -7.15
C PRO A 249 11.25 -5.21 -5.92
N TYR A 250 10.07 -5.28 -5.30
CA TYR A 250 9.90 -4.98 -3.89
C TYR A 250 10.31 -6.19 -3.06
N GLY A 251 11.01 -5.95 -1.97
CA GLY A 251 11.39 -6.97 -1.03
C GLY A 251 11.12 -6.58 0.43
N TRP A 252 10.76 -7.56 1.23
CA TRP A 252 10.77 -7.41 2.69
C TRP A 252 12.19 -7.57 3.19
N ALA A 253 12.70 -6.50 3.81
CA ALA A 253 14.05 -6.46 4.35
C ALA A 253 14.10 -7.19 5.70
N VAL A 254 15.11 -8.04 5.87
CA VAL A 254 15.43 -8.74 7.14
C VAL A 254 16.92 -8.58 7.46
N GLU A 255 17.33 -8.87 8.69
CA GLU A 255 18.75 -8.87 9.05
C GLU A 255 19.57 -9.74 8.10
N LYS A 256 20.74 -9.25 7.71
CA LYS A 256 21.64 -9.93 6.75
C LYS A 256 22.01 -11.32 7.27
N GLY A 257 21.76 -12.36 6.46
CA GLY A 257 22.00 -13.76 6.80
C GLY A 257 20.94 -14.39 7.71
N SER A 258 19.85 -13.70 8.01
CA SER A 258 18.77 -14.24 8.83
C SER A 258 18.04 -15.39 8.13
N PRO A 259 17.79 -16.52 8.80
CA PRO A 259 16.99 -17.61 8.26
C PRO A 259 15.51 -17.22 8.05
N LEU A 260 15.06 -16.10 8.61
CA LEU A 260 13.71 -15.56 8.42
C LEU A 260 13.41 -15.29 6.94
N ALA A 261 14.39 -14.84 6.14
CA ALA A 261 14.21 -14.65 4.70
C ALA A 261 13.68 -15.91 4.00
N ALA A 262 14.22 -17.08 4.33
CA ALA A 262 13.80 -18.35 3.74
C ALA A 262 12.38 -18.77 4.19
N ALA A 263 11.99 -18.46 5.43
CA ALA A 263 10.64 -18.72 5.92
C ALA A 263 9.60 -17.83 5.21
N LEU A 264 9.89 -16.54 5.07
CA LEU A 264 9.05 -15.59 4.33
C LEU A 264 8.93 -16.00 2.86
N GLN A 265 10.04 -16.33 2.20
CA GLN A 265 10.06 -16.81 0.81
C GLN A 265 9.18 -18.05 0.61
N ALA A 266 9.30 -19.03 1.51
CA ALA A 266 8.50 -20.23 1.44
C ALA A 266 6.99 -19.94 1.57
N ALA A 267 6.62 -19.01 2.46
CA ALA A 267 5.24 -18.57 2.64
C ALA A 267 4.69 -17.84 1.42
N VAL A 268 5.45 -16.89 0.83
CA VAL A 268 5.04 -16.20 -0.41
C VAL A 268 4.85 -17.19 -1.55
N ASN A 269 5.81 -18.10 -1.76
CA ASN A 269 5.73 -19.10 -2.81
C ASN A 269 4.53 -20.06 -2.61
N HIS A 270 4.18 -20.39 -1.37
CA HIS A 270 2.97 -21.13 -1.07
C HIS A 270 1.70 -20.40 -1.49
N LEU A 271 1.60 -19.10 -1.14
CA LEU A 271 0.45 -18.24 -1.53
C LEU A 271 0.35 -18.08 -3.05
N ILE A 272 1.48 -18.03 -3.76
CA ILE A 272 1.51 -17.99 -5.23
C ILE A 272 0.96 -19.30 -5.80
N GLN A 273 1.45 -20.45 -5.30
CA GLN A 273 1.09 -21.77 -5.82
C GLN A 273 -0.38 -22.14 -5.60
N ASN A 274 -0.98 -21.70 -4.50
CA ASN A 274 -2.38 -21.99 -4.17
C ASN A 274 -3.38 -20.93 -4.69
N GLY A 275 -2.89 -19.83 -5.30
CA GLY A 275 -3.70 -18.79 -5.92
C GLY A 275 -4.13 -17.67 -4.97
N GLN A 276 -3.87 -17.74 -3.67
CA GLN A 276 -4.23 -16.70 -2.68
C GLN A 276 -3.46 -15.39 -2.92
N TYR A 277 -2.19 -15.48 -3.33
CA TYR A 277 -1.40 -14.31 -3.73
C TYR A 277 -2.06 -13.55 -4.89
N LYS A 278 -2.52 -14.28 -5.91
CA LYS A 278 -3.23 -13.70 -7.05
C LYS A 278 -4.52 -12.99 -6.61
N GLU A 279 -5.30 -13.63 -5.75
CA GLU A 279 -6.53 -13.04 -5.20
C GLU A 279 -6.26 -11.75 -4.44
N ILE A 280 -5.21 -11.69 -3.60
CA ILE A 280 -4.81 -10.48 -2.89
C ILE A 280 -4.44 -9.36 -3.88
N THR A 281 -3.60 -9.63 -4.89
CA THR A 281 -3.17 -8.62 -5.86
C THR A 281 -4.33 -8.11 -6.72
N GLU A 282 -5.29 -8.99 -7.11
CA GLU A 282 -6.49 -8.62 -7.85
C GLU A 282 -7.46 -7.78 -7.01
N ASN A 283 -7.63 -8.10 -5.72
CA ASN A 283 -8.49 -7.34 -4.80
C ASN A 283 -8.01 -5.89 -4.64
N TRP A 284 -6.70 -5.66 -4.71
CA TRP A 284 -6.10 -4.32 -4.65
C TRP A 284 -5.92 -3.66 -6.02
N GLY A 285 -6.16 -4.38 -7.13
CA GLY A 285 -5.99 -3.86 -8.48
C GLY A 285 -4.51 -3.63 -8.87
N VAL A 286 -3.59 -4.35 -8.23
CA VAL A 286 -2.13 -4.22 -8.45
C VAL A 286 -1.53 -5.45 -9.15
N GLN A 287 -2.35 -6.31 -9.74
CA GLN A 287 -1.95 -7.57 -10.36
C GLN A 287 -0.88 -7.45 -11.46
N GLU A 288 -0.69 -6.25 -12.02
CA GLU A 288 0.35 -6.02 -13.06
C GLU A 288 1.77 -6.19 -12.50
N GLY A 289 1.98 -5.94 -11.21
CA GLY A 289 3.25 -6.15 -10.53
C GLY A 289 3.40 -7.52 -9.88
N ALA A 290 2.42 -8.42 -10.07
CA ALA A 290 2.45 -9.75 -9.46
C ALA A 290 3.63 -10.60 -9.98
N ILE A 291 4.32 -11.25 -9.04
CA ILE A 291 5.43 -12.17 -9.35
C ILE A 291 4.94 -13.62 -9.45
N THR A 292 5.70 -14.45 -10.13
CA THR A 292 5.43 -15.89 -10.27
C THR A 292 6.25 -16.74 -9.30
N GLU A 293 7.30 -16.16 -8.71
CA GLU A 293 8.19 -16.81 -7.75
C GLU A 293 8.85 -15.74 -6.87
N SER A 294 8.89 -15.97 -5.56
CA SER A 294 9.67 -15.16 -4.61
C SER A 294 11.10 -15.69 -4.56
N VAL A 295 12.07 -14.78 -4.57
CA VAL A 295 13.50 -15.07 -4.43
C VAL A 295 14.10 -14.25 -3.29
N ILE A 296 15.26 -14.68 -2.79
CA ILE A 296 16.04 -13.93 -1.82
C ILE A 296 17.09 -13.14 -2.58
N ASN A 297 17.15 -11.82 -2.33
CA ASN A 297 18.09 -10.90 -2.99
C ASN A 297 17.92 -10.96 -4.52
N GLY A 298 16.84 -10.40 -5.00
CA GLY A 298 16.44 -10.41 -6.39
C GLY A 298 16.75 -9.12 -7.15
N ALA A 299 17.65 -8.28 -6.64
CA ALA A 299 18.04 -7.03 -7.28
C ALA A 299 18.44 -7.25 -8.73
N VAL A 300 18.02 -6.34 -9.61
CA VAL A 300 18.31 -6.41 -11.07
C VAL A 300 19.36 -5.40 -11.51
N SER A 301 19.76 -4.46 -10.66
CA SER A 301 20.80 -3.44 -10.89
C SER A 301 21.12 -2.71 -9.57
#